data_522972d4d3b9639c943786fdd71dec11
#
_entry.id   522972d4d3b9639c943786fdd71dec11
#
_cell.length_a   1.000
_cell.length_b   1.000
_cell.length_c   1.000
_cell.angle_alpha   90.00
_cell.angle_beta   90.00
_cell.angle_gamma   90.00
#
_symmetry.space_group_name_H-M   'P 1'
#
loop_
_entity.id
_entity.type
_entity.pdbx_description
1 polymer ?
#
loop_
_entity_poly.entity_id
_entity_poly.type
_entity_poly.pdbx_seq_one_letter_code
_entity_poly.pdbx_strand_id
1 'polypeptide(L)'
;MTDSPMRYTLTLLALLGLGASLRADVVPASLFTDNAVLQREKPIPVWGTAVAGEKVSVTFGGQTVATTADAAGKWRVDLPAQPANATPAELVIKGNNTITLANVVVGEVWLASGQSNMEWAINNTFDKAIDVPASAKFPLIRHIKIKKTVADAPAATVPIDRNTWEVAGPTTTGNFSAVGYYFAKDLYELLNVPVGIIGSNWGGTQIEPWISAPTLAANPGFAVVGERWTKNVAEYPARLEKFPAELAAWEAERDAAKAAGTSFSKRAPNKPGDPAQSPQRPSTLNNAMIHPLLPYALRGAIWYQGESNAGRANEYNLLLSTLITDWRAQFGQDLSFYWVQLANFQNPEGTAWAFLRESQTKTLSLPKTGQAVIIDIGDRRDIHPRNKKDVGRRLARLALKRDYGFDIIDSGPVMEKAERDGAGFRVSFVKSASALNVPLNELSGFELAGEDKVFKPASAVIEKDASGKETVVVTSAEVPEPAAVRYAWRDAPVAGLFNKEGLPAVPFRSDTW
;
A
#
# COMPACT_ATOMS: atom_id res chain seq x y z
N MET A 1 10.87 72.59 -64.96
CA MET A 1 9.68 72.12 -64.28
C MET A 1 9.23 70.86 -64.99
N THR A 2 9.73 69.72 -64.62
CA THR A 2 9.24 68.40 -65.09
C THR A 2 9.49 67.42 -64.00
N ASP A 3 8.39 67.02 -63.33
CA ASP A 3 8.35 66.02 -62.35
C ASP A 3 8.62 64.65 -62.99
N SER A 4 9.50 63.86 -62.33
CA SER A 4 9.75 62.45 -62.68
C SER A 4 9.28 61.59 -61.55
N PRO A 5 8.40 60.57 -61.74
CA PRO A 5 7.94 59.72 -60.69
C PRO A 5 8.94 58.56 -60.42
N MET A 6 9.33 58.43 -59.18
CA MET A 6 10.18 57.41 -58.68
C MET A 6 9.38 56.07 -58.55
N ARG A 7 9.76 55.06 -59.34
CA ARG A 7 9.19 53.70 -59.29
C ARG A 7 9.83 52.92 -58.16
N TYR A 8 9.04 52.56 -57.12
CA TYR A 8 9.46 51.62 -56.11
C TYR A 8 9.22 50.16 -56.58
N THR A 9 10.28 49.43 -56.80
CA THR A 9 10.24 48.02 -57.11
C THR A 9 10.17 47.25 -55.75
N LEU A 10 9.01 46.70 -55.44
CA LEU A 10 8.87 45.79 -54.30
C LEU A 10 9.49 44.42 -54.64
N THR A 11 10.63 44.14 -54.05
CA THR A 11 11.22 42.80 -54.10
C THR A 11 10.59 41.91 -52.99
N LEU A 12 9.72 40.98 -53.39
CA LEU A 12 9.11 39.99 -52.48
C LEU A 12 10.15 38.93 -52.18
N LEU A 13 10.79 39.00 -50.99
CA LEU A 13 11.62 37.92 -50.46
C LEU A 13 10.70 36.80 -49.95
N ALA A 14 10.58 35.71 -50.69
CA ALA A 14 9.96 34.46 -50.21
C ALA A 14 10.91 33.83 -49.19
N LEU A 15 10.65 33.99 -47.89
CA LEU A 15 11.26 33.19 -46.83
C LEU A 15 10.70 31.76 -46.94
N LEU A 16 11.43 30.90 -47.60
CA LEU A 16 11.29 29.45 -47.44
C LEU A 16 11.73 29.10 -45.99
N GLY A 17 10.77 29.13 -45.08
CA GLY A 17 10.94 28.56 -43.74
C GLY A 17 11.15 27.07 -43.88
N LEU A 18 12.39 26.60 -43.83
CA LEU A 18 12.68 25.21 -43.47
C LEU A 18 12.17 25.02 -42.03
N GLY A 19 10.92 24.57 -41.89
CA GLY A 19 10.41 24.03 -40.67
C GLY A 19 11.22 22.75 -40.37
N ALA A 20 12.29 22.89 -39.59
CA ALA A 20 12.85 21.73 -38.90
C ALA A 20 11.73 21.18 -38.03
N SER A 21 11.01 20.19 -38.53
CA SER A 21 10.12 19.38 -37.73
C SER A 21 10.97 18.85 -36.58
N LEU A 22 10.83 19.40 -35.39
CA LEU A 22 11.30 18.79 -34.15
C LEU A 22 10.61 17.40 -34.11
N ARG A 23 11.29 16.40 -34.62
CA ARG A 23 10.85 15.01 -34.48
C ARG A 23 10.94 14.73 -32.99
N ALA A 24 9.80 14.73 -32.31
CA ALA A 24 9.76 14.18 -30.97
C ALA A 24 10.00 12.68 -31.09
N ASP A 25 11.02 12.18 -30.40
CA ASP A 25 11.39 10.78 -30.35
C ASP A 25 10.33 9.94 -29.65
N VAL A 26 10.29 8.63 -29.93
CA VAL A 26 9.47 7.72 -29.13
C VAL A 26 9.99 7.69 -27.69
N VAL A 27 9.07 7.85 -26.73
CA VAL A 27 9.36 7.85 -25.28
C VAL A 27 8.47 6.81 -24.59
N PRO A 28 9.03 5.78 -23.94
CA PRO A 28 8.24 4.83 -23.16
C PRO A 28 7.76 5.45 -21.85
N ALA A 29 6.70 4.84 -21.28
CA ALA A 29 6.25 5.21 -19.94
C ALA A 29 7.35 4.95 -18.89
N SER A 30 7.32 5.69 -17.79
CA SER A 30 8.39 5.77 -16.79
C SER A 30 8.77 4.41 -16.16
N LEU A 31 7.88 3.43 -16.18
CA LEU A 31 8.15 2.08 -15.65
C LEU A 31 9.06 1.24 -16.53
N PHE A 32 9.21 1.59 -17.82
CA PHE A 32 10.07 0.86 -18.76
C PHE A 32 11.47 1.45 -18.72
N THR A 33 12.32 0.82 -17.90
CA THR A 33 13.74 1.14 -17.74
C THR A 33 14.55 -0.16 -17.76
N ASP A 34 15.86 -0.05 -17.72
CA ASP A 34 16.73 -1.20 -17.46
C ASP A 34 16.30 -1.94 -16.20
N ASN A 35 16.58 -3.22 -16.16
CA ASN A 35 16.27 -4.14 -15.07
C ASN A 35 14.77 -4.37 -14.82
N ALA A 36 13.87 -3.97 -15.72
CA ALA A 36 12.43 -4.14 -15.53
C ALA A 36 12.04 -5.62 -15.36
N VAL A 37 10.99 -5.85 -14.56
CA VAL A 37 10.32 -7.16 -14.45
C VAL A 37 8.95 -7.04 -15.09
N LEU A 38 8.68 -7.85 -16.11
CA LEU A 38 7.38 -7.92 -16.78
C LEU A 38 6.55 -9.07 -16.20
N GLN A 39 5.24 -8.85 -16.05
CA GLN A 39 4.35 -9.86 -15.45
C GLN A 39 4.21 -11.08 -16.38
N ARG A 40 4.49 -12.27 -15.84
CA ARG A 40 4.28 -13.55 -16.53
C ARG A 40 2.81 -13.90 -16.71
N GLU A 41 2.52 -14.77 -17.68
CA GLU A 41 1.19 -15.41 -17.89
C GLU A 41 0.05 -14.42 -18.15
N LYS A 42 0.36 -13.18 -18.45
CA LYS A 42 -0.59 -12.13 -18.86
C LYS A 42 -0.06 -11.43 -20.11
N PRO A 43 -0.91 -10.84 -20.96
CA PRO A 43 -0.47 -9.89 -21.97
C PRO A 43 0.40 -8.80 -21.31
N ILE A 44 1.47 -8.40 -22.00
CA ILE A 44 2.44 -7.42 -21.50
C ILE A 44 2.21 -6.11 -22.24
N PRO A 45 1.43 -5.16 -21.66
CA PRO A 45 1.25 -3.85 -22.26
C PRO A 45 2.55 -3.03 -22.14
N VAL A 46 2.98 -2.47 -23.26
CA VAL A 46 4.08 -1.50 -23.35
C VAL A 46 3.53 -0.26 -24.03
N TRP A 47 3.72 0.91 -23.43
CA TRP A 47 3.13 2.14 -23.92
C TRP A 47 4.03 3.35 -23.68
N GLY A 48 3.66 4.47 -24.28
CA GLY A 48 4.38 5.72 -24.15
C GLY A 48 3.83 6.81 -25.06
N THR A 49 4.70 7.74 -25.43
CA THR A 49 4.37 8.85 -26.33
C THR A 49 5.33 8.89 -27.53
N ALA A 50 4.86 9.44 -28.65
CA ALA A 50 5.62 9.65 -29.87
C ALA A 50 4.97 10.77 -30.68
N VAL A 51 5.48 11.11 -31.87
CA VAL A 51 4.77 12.00 -32.78
C VAL A 51 3.47 11.35 -33.25
N ALA A 52 2.38 12.14 -33.34
CA ALA A 52 1.13 11.65 -33.90
C ALA A 52 1.36 11.02 -35.30
N GLY A 53 0.86 9.81 -35.49
CA GLY A 53 1.05 9.03 -36.72
C GLY A 53 2.39 8.31 -36.84
N GLU A 54 3.28 8.41 -35.85
CA GLU A 54 4.55 7.65 -35.83
C GLU A 54 4.31 6.16 -35.67
N LYS A 55 4.98 5.36 -36.50
CA LYS A 55 4.97 3.90 -36.36
C LYS A 55 5.95 3.47 -35.26
N VAL A 56 5.44 2.80 -34.26
CA VAL A 56 6.22 2.28 -33.12
C VAL A 56 6.16 0.76 -33.11
N SER A 57 7.30 0.10 -32.94
CA SER A 57 7.39 -1.35 -32.73
C SER A 57 8.11 -1.66 -31.44
N VAL A 58 7.66 -2.71 -30.76
CA VAL A 58 8.29 -3.23 -29.54
C VAL A 58 8.67 -4.68 -29.77
N THR A 59 9.93 -4.99 -29.51
CA THR A 59 10.49 -6.34 -29.63
C THR A 59 10.96 -6.83 -28.26
N PHE A 60 10.50 -8.00 -27.85
CA PHE A 60 10.94 -8.67 -26.63
C PHE A 60 10.70 -10.19 -26.71
N GLY A 61 11.64 -11.00 -26.22
CA GLY A 61 11.51 -12.47 -26.17
C GLY A 61 11.24 -13.12 -27.55
N GLY A 62 11.83 -12.58 -28.62
CA GLY A 62 11.61 -13.06 -29.99
C GLY A 62 10.28 -12.62 -30.62
N GLN A 63 9.43 -11.86 -29.93
CA GLN A 63 8.16 -11.33 -30.43
C GLN A 63 8.30 -9.85 -30.79
N THR A 64 7.69 -9.45 -31.91
CA THR A 64 7.61 -8.02 -32.31
C THR A 64 6.16 -7.66 -32.56
N VAL A 65 5.68 -6.60 -31.90
CA VAL A 65 4.35 -6.02 -32.11
C VAL A 65 4.50 -4.55 -32.48
N ALA A 66 3.71 -4.10 -33.45
CA ALA A 66 3.76 -2.72 -33.93
C ALA A 66 2.41 -2.03 -33.76
N THR A 67 2.45 -0.72 -33.65
CA THR A 67 1.29 0.17 -33.55
C THR A 67 1.60 1.50 -34.24
N THR A 68 0.63 2.40 -34.27
CA THR A 68 0.81 3.78 -34.70
C THR A 68 0.34 4.70 -33.58
N ALA A 69 1.13 5.72 -33.25
CA ALA A 69 0.74 6.71 -32.25
C ALA A 69 -0.53 7.45 -32.70
N ASP A 70 -1.47 7.63 -31.78
CA ASP A 70 -2.73 8.30 -32.05
C ASP A 70 -2.55 9.83 -32.26
N ALA A 71 -3.65 10.55 -32.49
CA ALA A 71 -3.63 11.99 -32.70
C ALA A 71 -3.13 12.79 -31.47
N ALA A 72 -3.17 12.20 -30.27
CA ALA A 72 -2.61 12.76 -29.04
C ALA A 72 -1.15 12.35 -28.82
N GLY A 73 -0.54 11.64 -29.76
CA GLY A 73 0.82 11.12 -29.65
C GLY A 73 0.97 9.94 -28.68
N LYS A 74 -0.11 9.28 -28.29
CA LYS A 74 -0.07 8.09 -27.41
C LYS A 74 0.06 6.82 -28.25
N TRP A 75 0.89 5.90 -27.79
CA TRP A 75 0.99 4.58 -28.38
C TRP A 75 0.95 3.48 -27.30
N ARG A 76 0.44 2.32 -27.69
CA ARG A 76 0.45 1.10 -26.87
C ARG A 76 0.54 -0.10 -27.78
N VAL A 77 1.30 -1.11 -27.34
CA VAL A 77 1.27 -2.48 -27.84
C VAL A 77 1.02 -3.43 -26.68
N ASP A 78 0.39 -4.55 -26.96
CA ASP A 78 0.25 -5.66 -26.02
C ASP A 78 1.05 -6.83 -26.57
N LEU A 79 2.23 -7.12 -25.97
CA LEU A 79 3.00 -8.30 -26.31
C LEU A 79 2.27 -9.54 -25.77
N PRO A 80 2.38 -10.68 -26.47
CA PRO A 80 1.79 -11.94 -25.99
C PRO A 80 2.29 -12.32 -24.61
N ALA A 81 1.43 -12.98 -23.83
CA ALA A 81 1.79 -13.54 -22.54
C ALA A 81 3.01 -14.48 -22.66
N GLN A 82 3.92 -14.38 -21.71
CA GLN A 82 5.13 -15.19 -21.67
C GLN A 82 5.23 -15.95 -20.33
N PRO A 83 5.83 -17.14 -20.32
CA PRO A 83 6.17 -17.82 -19.08
C PRO A 83 7.27 -17.06 -18.34
N ALA A 84 7.48 -17.38 -17.07
CA ALA A 84 8.59 -16.83 -16.29
C ALA A 84 9.93 -17.13 -16.98
N ASN A 85 10.79 -16.14 -17.05
CA ASN A 85 12.14 -16.28 -17.59
C ASN A 85 13.12 -15.42 -16.80
N ALA A 86 14.04 -16.07 -16.10
CA ALA A 86 15.11 -15.46 -15.32
C ALA A 86 16.30 -15.00 -16.17
N THR A 87 16.40 -15.47 -17.43
CA THR A 87 17.46 -15.04 -18.34
C THR A 87 17.19 -13.62 -18.82
N PRO A 88 18.09 -12.67 -18.55
CA PRO A 88 17.93 -11.29 -18.99
C PRO A 88 17.84 -11.19 -20.52
N ALA A 89 16.94 -10.34 -21.00
CA ALA A 89 16.78 -10.02 -22.42
C ALA A 89 16.70 -8.51 -22.62
N GLU A 90 16.89 -8.07 -23.86
CA GLU A 90 16.67 -6.68 -24.26
C GLU A 90 15.20 -6.49 -24.66
N LEU A 91 14.59 -5.39 -24.17
CA LEU A 91 13.33 -4.88 -24.70
C LEU A 91 13.64 -3.69 -25.60
N VAL A 92 13.36 -3.83 -26.89
CA VAL A 92 13.69 -2.83 -27.91
C VAL A 92 12.42 -2.12 -28.36
N ILE A 93 12.40 -0.78 -28.20
CA ILE A 93 11.31 0.09 -28.65
C ILE A 93 11.85 0.94 -29.81
N LYS A 94 11.26 0.82 -30.98
CA LYS A 94 11.71 1.47 -32.19
C LYS A 94 10.59 2.32 -32.79
N GLY A 95 10.86 3.60 -32.90
CA GLY A 95 10.11 4.58 -33.65
C GLY A 95 11.05 5.35 -34.61
N ASN A 96 11.04 6.67 -34.59
CA ASN A 96 12.03 7.50 -35.26
C ASN A 96 13.43 7.34 -34.65
N ASN A 97 13.49 7.10 -33.34
CA ASN A 97 14.67 6.66 -32.59
C ASN A 97 14.53 5.19 -32.17
N THR A 98 15.56 4.66 -31.54
CA THR A 98 15.55 3.32 -30.94
C THR A 98 15.97 3.41 -29.49
N ILE A 99 15.18 2.80 -28.60
CA ILE A 99 15.47 2.67 -27.16
C ILE A 99 15.62 1.18 -26.88
N THR A 100 16.76 0.81 -26.30
CA THR A 100 17.03 -0.56 -25.85
C THR A 100 17.14 -0.57 -24.35
N LEU A 101 16.24 -1.31 -23.69
CA LEU A 101 16.24 -1.52 -22.24
C LEU A 101 16.91 -2.85 -21.95
N ALA A 102 17.99 -2.81 -21.19
CA ALA A 102 18.81 -3.96 -20.88
C ALA A 102 18.30 -4.71 -19.63
N ASN A 103 18.68 -5.99 -19.53
CA ASN A 103 18.47 -6.80 -18.34
C ASN A 103 16.99 -6.92 -17.92
N VAL A 104 16.06 -6.99 -18.89
CA VAL A 104 14.62 -7.18 -18.63
C VAL A 104 14.33 -8.67 -18.43
N VAL A 105 13.52 -9.02 -17.45
CA VAL A 105 13.13 -10.40 -17.11
C VAL A 105 11.61 -10.54 -17.03
N VAL A 106 11.12 -11.78 -17.10
CA VAL A 106 9.70 -12.09 -16.93
C VAL A 106 9.49 -12.84 -15.61
N GLY A 107 8.58 -12.36 -14.77
CA GLY A 107 8.32 -12.95 -13.46
C GLY A 107 7.02 -12.44 -12.84
N GLU A 108 6.97 -12.37 -11.53
CA GLU A 108 5.83 -11.83 -10.80
C GLU A 108 6.02 -10.34 -10.52
N VAL A 109 4.99 -9.53 -10.74
CA VAL A 109 5.02 -8.09 -10.42
C VAL A 109 3.90 -7.75 -9.45
N TRP A 110 4.27 -7.12 -8.34
CA TRP A 110 3.37 -6.70 -7.29
C TRP A 110 3.49 -5.21 -7.00
N LEU A 111 2.34 -4.56 -6.77
CA LEU A 111 2.29 -3.17 -6.31
C LEU A 111 2.34 -3.15 -4.79
N ALA A 112 3.34 -2.50 -4.19
CA ALA A 112 3.46 -2.27 -2.75
C ALA A 112 3.07 -0.82 -2.44
N SER A 113 1.89 -0.62 -1.82
CA SER A 113 1.34 0.71 -1.59
C SER A 113 0.79 0.90 -0.18
N GLY A 114 0.50 2.15 0.18
CA GLY A 114 0.05 2.54 1.52
C GLY A 114 0.80 3.73 2.09
N GLN A 115 1.01 3.72 3.42
CA GLN A 115 1.67 4.82 4.12
C GLN A 115 3.07 4.42 4.67
N SER A 116 3.53 5.12 5.70
CA SER A 116 4.90 5.01 6.23
C SER A 116 5.35 3.58 6.56
N ASN A 117 4.47 2.73 7.05
CA ASN A 117 4.80 1.34 7.36
C ASN A 117 5.08 0.48 6.12
N MET A 118 4.47 0.79 4.95
CA MET A 118 4.85 0.21 3.67
C MET A 118 6.12 0.86 3.11
N GLU A 119 6.29 2.16 3.31
CA GLU A 119 7.46 2.91 2.86
C GLU A 119 8.75 2.55 3.64
N TRP A 120 8.62 2.00 4.85
CA TRP A 120 9.71 1.71 5.78
C TRP A 120 10.83 0.90 5.13
N ALA A 121 12.02 1.49 5.09
CA ALA A 121 13.16 0.89 4.41
C ALA A 121 13.80 -0.23 5.24
N ILE A 122 14.45 -1.20 4.59
CA ILE A 122 15.17 -2.30 5.26
C ILE A 122 16.23 -1.78 6.22
N ASN A 123 16.92 -0.68 5.88
CA ASN A 123 17.91 -0.03 6.74
C ASN A 123 17.37 0.35 8.14
N ASN A 124 16.06 0.42 8.32
CA ASN A 124 15.40 0.76 9.57
C ASN A 124 14.82 -0.46 10.32
N THR A 125 15.02 -1.69 9.81
CA THR A 125 14.56 -2.94 10.43
C THR A 125 15.56 -3.51 11.44
N PHE A 126 15.15 -4.49 12.24
CA PHE A 126 16.05 -5.20 13.14
C PHE A 126 17.12 -6.00 12.39
N ASP A 127 16.75 -6.65 11.29
CA ASP A 127 17.57 -7.64 10.58
C ASP A 127 18.48 -7.02 9.50
N LYS A 128 18.55 -5.69 9.39
CA LYS A 128 19.31 -5.00 8.33
C LYS A 128 20.76 -5.47 8.18
N ALA A 129 21.43 -5.71 9.31
CA ALA A 129 22.85 -6.11 9.32
C ALA A 129 23.08 -7.51 8.70
N ILE A 130 22.04 -8.34 8.69
CA ILE A 130 22.06 -9.69 8.11
C ILE A 130 21.49 -9.67 6.70
N ASP A 131 20.30 -9.07 6.53
CA ASP A 131 19.53 -9.21 5.30
C ASP A 131 20.04 -8.32 4.16
N VAL A 132 20.63 -7.14 4.46
CA VAL A 132 21.22 -6.29 3.41
C VAL A 132 22.42 -6.96 2.73
N PRO A 133 23.44 -7.46 3.44
CA PRO A 133 24.51 -8.23 2.78
C PRO A 133 24.02 -9.51 2.10
N ALA A 134 23.09 -10.24 2.72
CA ALA A 134 22.54 -11.48 2.16
C ALA A 134 21.78 -11.27 0.86
N SER A 135 21.30 -10.05 0.59
CA SER A 135 20.54 -9.73 -0.63
C SER A 135 21.35 -9.92 -1.93
N ALA A 136 22.68 -9.99 -1.85
CA ALA A 136 23.52 -10.39 -2.97
C ALA A 136 23.14 -11.73 -3.60
N LYS A 137 22.45 -12.61 -2.85
CA LYS A 137 21.97 -13.91 -3.32
C LYS A 137 20.65 -13.83 -4.10
N PHE A 138 20.02 -12.66 -4.18
CA PHE A 138 18.66 -12.49 -4.72
C PHE A 138 18.60 -11.46 -5.87
N PRO A 139 19.47 -11.52 -6.90
CA PRO A 139 19.51 -10.51 -7.96
C PRO A 139 18.28 -10.50 -8.87
N LEU A 140 17.39 -11.49 -8.74
CA LEU A 140 16.12 -11.56 -9.46
C LEU A 140 14.96 -10.91 -8.69
N ILE A 141 15.20 -10.43 -7.45
CA ILE A 141 14.29 -9.50 -6.78
C ILE A 141 14.65 -8.09 -7.23
N ARG A 142 13.68 -7.34 -7.72
CA ARG A 142 13.87 -5.99 -8.23
C ARG A 142 12.81 -5.06 -7.69
N HIS A 143 13.18 -3.81 -7.48
CA HIS A 143 12.30 -2.80 -6.91
C HIS A 143 12.38 -1.51 -7.73
N ILE A 144 11.23 -0.92 -8.05
CA ILE A 144 11.14 0.43 -8.59
C ILE A 144 10.34 1.29 -7.63
N LYS A 145 10.87 2.46 -7.28
CA LYS A 145 10.22 3.37 -6.35
C LYS A 145 9.64 4.58 -7.07
N ILE A 146 8.33 4.76 -6.93
CA ILE A 146 7.63 5.93 -7.42
C ILE A 146 7.94 7.14 -6.53
N LYS A 147 8.33 8.26 -7.13
CA LYS A 147 8.57 9.52 -6.40
C LYS A 147 7.26 10.08 -5.86
N LYS A 148 7.30 10.57 -4.63
CA LYS A 148 6.18 11.27 -4.00
C LYS A 148 5.82 12.51 -4.81
N THR A 149 4.61 12.53 -5.35
CA THR A 149 4.10 13.66 -6.12
C THR A 149 2.58 13.76 -5.99
N VAL A 150 2.03 14.93 -6.19
CA VAL A 150 0.60 15.21 -6.18
C VAL A 150 0.16 15.72 -7.55
N ALA A 151 -1.11 15.47 -7.92
CA ALA A 151 -1.66 15.98 -9.16
C ALA A 151 -3.16 16.29 -9.01
N ASP A 152 -3.62 17.35 -9.71
CA ASP A 152 -5.03 17.76 -9.71
C ASP A 152 -5.90 16.85 -10.59
N ALA A 153 -5.29 16.28 -11.62
CA ALA A 153 -5.92 15.37 -12.58
C ALA A 153 -5.01 14.16 -12.85
N PRO A 154 -5.55 13.07 -13.42
CA PRO A 154 -4.77 11.91 -13.79
C PRO A 154 -3.53 12.27 -14.63
N ALA A 155 -2.35 12.00 -14.11
CA ALA A 155 -1.08 12.28 -14.78
C ALA A 155 -0.75 11.17 -15.79
N ALA A 156 -0.14 11.55 -16.91
CA ALA A 156 0.28 10.59 -17.93
C ALA A 156 1.60 9.88 -17.58
N THR A 157 2.43 10.52 -16.75
CA THR A 157 3.74 10.01 -16.34
C THR A 157 3.96 10.26 -14.86
N VAL A 158 4.87 9.51 -14.27
CA VAL A 158 5.28 9.70 -12.87
C VAL A 158 6.80 9.69 -12.76
N PRO A 159 7.41 10.58 -11.95
CA PRO A 159 8.82 10.51 -11.67
C PRO A 159 9.19 9.23 -10.92
N ILE A 160 10.28 8.59 -11.31
CA ILE A 160 10.85 7.41 -10.67
C ILE A 160 12.05 7.83 -9.82
N ASP A 161 12.14 7.28 -8.62
CA ASP A 161 13.34 7.44 -7.80
C ASP A 161 14.50 6.69 -8.48
N ARG A 162 15.68 7.35 -8.58
CA ARG A 162 16.87 6.85 -9.30
C ARG A 162 16.64 6.48 -10.78
N ASN A 163 15.47 6.77 -11.35
CA ASN A 163 15.11 6.58 -12.76
C ASN A 163 15.29 5.16 -13.31
N THR A 164 15.28 4.12 -12.48
CA THR A 164 15.44 2.73 -12.91
C THR A 164 14.86 1.74 -11.91
N TRP A 165 14.60 0.53 -12.37
CA TRP A 165 14.47 -0.64 -11.50
C TRP A 165 15.81 -0.96 -10.87
N GLU A 166 15.84 -1.11 -9.56
CA GLU A 166 17.02 -1.49 -8.79
C GLU A 166 17.03 -3.00 -8.55
N VAL A 167 18.14 -3.63 -8.90
CA VAL A 167 18.39 -5.05 -8.61
C VAL A 167 18.76 -5.19 -7.13
N ALA A 168 18.21 -6.18 -6.44
CA ALA A 168 18.56 -6.44 -5.05
C ALA A 168 20.05 -6.77 -4.91
N GLY A 169 20.68 -6.13 -3.93
CA GLY A 169 22.09 -6.27 -3.63
C GLY A 169 22.48 -5.41 -2.43
N PRO A 170 23.69 -5.58 -1.90
CA PRO A 170 24.15 -4.89 -0.67
C PRO A 170 24.11 -3.36 -0.73
N THR A 171 24.18 -2.78 -1.93
CA THR A 171 24.20 -1.33 -2.15
C THR A 171 22.80 -0.73 -2.41
N THR A 172 21.82 -1.54 -2.77
CA THR A 172 20.48 -1.08 -3.18
C THR A 172 19.39 -1.47 -2.18
N THR A 173 19.40 -2.73 -1.73
CA THR A 173 18.31 -3.34 -0.95
C THR A 173 18.02 -2.60 0.35
N GLY A 174 19.01 -1.96 0.96
CA GLY A 174 18.80 -1.18 2.18
C GLY A 174 17.73 -0.09 2.07
N ASN A 175 17.47 0.43 0.85
CA ASN A 175 16.49 1.46 0.56
C ASN A 175 15.14 0.92 0.04
N PHE A 176 15.01 -0.38 -0.20
CA PHE A 176 13.75 -0.98 -0.62
C PHE A 176 12.72 -0.93 0.51
N SER A 177 11.43 -0.92 0.16
CA SER A 177 10.36 -1.22 1.10
C SER A 177 10.67 -2.55 1.79
N ALA A 178 10.81 -2.53 3.12
CA ALA A 178 11.12 -3.75 3.85
C ALA A 178 10.01 -4.80 3.71
N VAL A 179 8.74 -4.38 3.83
CA VAL A 179 7.60 -5.27 3.63
C VAL A 179 7.59 -5.83 2.22
N GLY A 180 7.79 -4.97 1.21
CA GLY A 180 7.88 -5.38 -0.20
C GLY A 180 9.02 -6.35 -0.48
N TYR A 181 10.20 -6.10 0.10
CA TYR A 181 11.35 -6.98 -0.07
C TYR A 181 11.17 -8.36 0.57
N TYR A 182 10.71 -8.42 1.83
CA TYR A 182 10.50 -9.70 2.51
C TYR A 182 9.37 -10.50 1.86
N PHE A 183 8.32 -9.83 1.40
CA PHE A 183 7.28 -10.44 0.58
C PHE A 183 7.86 -11.05 -0.70
N ALA A 184 8.63 -10.27 -1.46
CA ALA A 184 9.26 -10.72 -2.69
C ALA A 184 10.27 -11.86 -2.47
N LYS A 185 11.00 -11.81 -1.35
CA LYS A 185 11.98 -12.83 -0.99
C LYS A 185 11.34 -14.19 -0.78
N ASP A 186 10.27 -14.27 0.01
CA ASP A 186 9.56 -15.52 0.25
C ASP A 186 8.92 -16.08 -1.04
N LEU A 187 8.37 -15.19 -1.90
CA LEU A 187 7.88 -15.61 -3.21
C LEU A 187 9.00 -16.15 -4.10
N TYR A 188 10.13 -15.45 -4.17
CA TYR A 188 11.28 -15.86 -4.95
C TYR A 188 11.81 -17.24 -4.51
N GLU A 189 11.98 -17.43 -3.20
CA GLU A 189 12.53 -18.68 -2.64
C GLU A 189 11.63 -19.90 -2.92
N LEU A 190 10.31 -19.70 -3.00
CA LEU A 190 9.36 -20.80 -3.22
C LEU A 190 8.95 -21.00 -4.68
N LEU A 191 8.83 -19.91 -5.45
CA LEU A 191 8.44 -19.98 -6.86
C LEU A 191 9.63 -20.14 -7.80
N ASN A 192 10.83 -19.75 -7.38
CA ASN A 192 12.05 -19.71 -8.17
C ASN A 192 11.88 -18.92 -9.49
N VAL A 193 11.20 -17.77 -9.42
CA VAL A 193 10.97 -16.86 -10.56
C VAL A 193 11.37 -15.43 -10.18
N PRO A 194 11.71 -14.56 -11.14
CA PRO A 194 11.94 -13.15 -10.88
C PRO A 194 10.74 -12.51 -10.19
N VAL A 195 10.99 -11.58 -9.25
CA VAL A 195 9.94 -10.84 -8.54
C VAL A 195 10.24 -9.35 -8.57
N GLY A 196 9.33 -8.59 -9.18
CA GLY A 196 9.37 -7.13 -9.23
C GLY A 196 8.39 -6.50 -8.25
N ILE A 197 8.85 -5.49 -7.50
CA ILE A 197 8.02 -4.69 -6.60
C ILE A 197 7.97 -3.25 -7.11
N ILE A 198 6.76 -2.77 -7.41
CA ILE A 198 6.50 -1.37 -7.68
C ILE A 198 6.10 -0.71 -6.35
N GLY A 199 6.99 0.10 -5.78
CA GLY A 199 6.76 0.81 -4.52
C GLY A 199 6.09 2.17 -4.77
N SER A 200 4.78 2.27 -4.55
CA SER A 200 4.01 3.52 -4.63
C SER A 200 3.35 3.79 -3.28
N ASN A 201 4.04 4.52 -2.40
CA ASN A 201 3.63 4.72 -1.01
C ASN A 201 4.08 6.08 -0.48
N TRP A 202 3.34 6.62 0.51
CA TRP A 202 3.65 7.91 1.11
C TRP A 202 3.25 7.96 2.60
N GLY A 203 4.25 8.13 3.47
CA GLY A 203 4.06 8.18 4.91
C GLY A 203 3.07 9.24 5.39
N GLY A 204 2.23 8.89 6.37
CA GLY A 204 1.24 9.78 6.97
C GLY A 204 -0.02 10.02 6.15
N THR A 205 -0.18 9.41 4.99
CA THR A 205 -1.36 9.62 4.14
C THR A 205 -2.57 8.81 4.59
N GLN A 206 -3.74 9.40 4.44
CA GLN A 206 -5.03 8.74 4.56
C GLN A 206 -5.32 7.89 3.30
N ILE A 207 -6.39 7.09 3.33
CA ILE A 207 -6.76 6.22 2.19
C ILE A 207 -7.44 7.01 1.06
N GLU A 208 -8.19 8.06 1.38
CA GLU A 208 -9.00 8.85 0.45
C GLU A 208 -8.20 9.47 -0.72
N PRO A 209 -6.95 9.94 -0.55
CA PRO A 209 -6.08 10.37 -1.64
C PRO A 209 -5.78 9.30 -2.70
N TRP A 210 -5.87 8.02 -2.35
CA TRP A 210 -5.50 6.89 -3.21
C TRP A 210 -6.67 6.35 -4.05
N ILE A 211 -7.89 6.86 -3.85
CA ILE A 211 -9.10 6.49 -4.60
C ILE A 211 -9.33 7.51 -5.71
N SER A 212 -9.76 7.10 -6.89
CA SER A 212 -10.01 7.99 -8.02
C SER A 212 -11.17 8.97 -7.76
N ALA A 213 -11.09 10.16 -8.35
CA ALA A 213 -12.12 11.19 -8.16
C ALA A 213 -13.51 10.76 -8.67
N PRO A 214 -13.64 10.10 -9.84
CA PRO A 214 -14.94 9.59 -10.28
C PRO A 214 -15.54 8.57 -9.30
N THR A 215 -14.72 7.70 -8.71
CA THR A 215 -15.19 6.68 -7.76
C THR A 215 -15.64 7.30 -6.43
N LEU A 216 -14.91 8.30 -5.90
CA LEU A 216 -15.36 9.04 -4.72
C LEU A 216 -16.66 9.80 -4.99
N ALA A 217 -16.79 10.43 -6.16
CA ALA A 217 -17.98 11.21 -6.52
C ALA A 217 -19.23 10.33 -6.75
N ALA A 218 -19.04 9.10 -7.23
CA ALA A 218 -20.16 8.19 -7.53
C ALA A 218 -20.86 7.61 -6.29
N ASN A 219 -20.23 7.64 -5.12
CA ASN A 219 -20.79 7.09 -3.90
C ASN A 219 -21.20 8.18 -2.91
N PRO A 220 -22.51 8.38 -2.64
CA PRO A 220 -22.99 9.39 -1.69
C PRO A 220 -22.39 9.24 -0.27
N GLY A 221 -22.00 8.02 0.13
CA GLY A 221 -21.35 7.77 1.42
C GLY A 221 -20.01 8.49 1.59
N PHE A 222 -19.42 9.00 0.50
CA PHE A 222 -18.16 9.77 0.52
C PHE A 222 -18.36 11.29 0.44
N ALA A 223 -19.59 11.80 0.46
CA ALA A 223 -19.84 13.26 0.49
C ALA A 223 -19.05 13.94 1.63
N VAL A 224 -19.01 13.30 2.80
CA VAL A 224 -18.25 13.74 3.98
C VAL A 224 -16.74 13.90 3.73
N VAL A 225 -16.16 13.17 2.79
CA VAL A 225 -14.75 13.31 2.40
C VAL A 225 -14.52 14.67 1.74
N GLY A 226 -15.38 15.04 0.79
CA GLY A 226 -15.36 16.34 0.11
C GLY A 226 -15.62 17.49 1.09
N GLU A 227 -16.61 17.35 1.98
CA GLU A 227 -16.94 18.34 2.99
C GLU A 227 -15.76 18.62 3.93
N ARG A 228 -15.12 17.57 4.45
CA ARG A 228 -13.90 17.70 5.29
C ARG A 228 -12.78 18.42 4.56
N TRP A 229 -12.59 18.08 3.28
CA TRP A 229 -11.57 18.74 2.48
C TRP A 229 -11.89 20.22 2.24
N THR A 230 -13.11 20.55 1.87
CA THR A 230 -13.59 21.92 1.67
C THR A 230 -13.39 22.76 2.95
N LYS A 231 -13.75 22.22 4.10
CA LYS A 231 -13.52 22.84 5.41
C LYS A 231 -12.02 23.08 5.67
N ASN A 232 -11.18 22.07 5.40
CA ASN A 232 -9.72 22.19 5.59
C ASN A 232 -9.13 23.33 4.74
N VAL A 233 -9.58 23.46 3.48
CA VAL A 233 -9.17 24.55 2.58
C VAL A 233 -9.65 25.90 3.08
N ALA A 234 -10.91 26.02 3.50
CA ALA A 234 -11.48 27.26 4.00
C ALA A 234 -10.79 27.76 5.29
N GLU A 235 -10.35 26.85 6.16
CA GLU A 235 -9.68 27.19 7.42
C GLU A 235 -8.17 27.47 7.25
N TYR A 236 -7.58 27.12 6.11
CA TYR A 236 -6.13 27.25 5.89
C TYR A 236 -5.58 28.66 6.08
N PRO A 237 -6.18 29.75 5.49
CA PRO A 237 -5.66 31.09 5.65
C PRO A 237 -5.60 31.52 7.13
N ALA A 238 -6.65 31.27 7.91
CA ALA A 238 -6.69 31.60 9.32
C ALA A 238 -5.67 30.83 10.16
N ARG A 239 -5.43 29.54 9.82
CA ARG A 239 -4.38 28.74 10.47
C ARG A 239 -2.99 29.25 10.12
N LEU A 240 -2.76 29.65 8.88
CA LEU A 240 -1.48 30.19 8.44
C LEU A 240 -1.16 31.52 9.11
N GLU A 241 -2.18 32.40 9.30
CA GLU A 241 -2.07 33.67 10.01
C GLU A 241 -1.72 33.48 11.49
N LYS A 242 -2.31 32.48 12.17
CA LYS A 242 -2.06 32.19 13.59
C LYS A 242 -0.70 31.55 13.86
N PHE A 243 -0.14 30.84 12.91
CA PHE A 243 1.06 30.02 13.09
C PHE A 243 2.27 30.79 13.66
N PRO A 244 2.63 32.01 13.20
CA PRO A 244 3.78 32.74 13.77
C PRO A 244 3.63 33.02 15.27
N ALA A 245 2.43 33.36 15.73
CA ALA A 245 2.15 33.60 17.14
C ALA A 245 2.22 32.31 17.97
N GLU A 246 1.69 31.20 17.45
CA GLU A 246 1.77 29.88 18.07
C GLU A 246 3.22 29.40 18.18
N LEU A 247 4.03 29.60 17.15
CA LEU A 247 5.46 29.26 17.15
C LEU A 247 6.23 30.10 18.19
N ALA A 248 6.02 31.41 18.20
CA ALA A 248 6.66 32.31 19.18
C ALA A 248 6.29 31.95 20.63
N ALA A 249 5.02 31.61 20.90
CA ALA A 249 4.59 31.15 22.21
C ALA A 249 5.28 29.83 22.61
N TRP A 250 5.38 28.87 21.69
CA TRP A 250 6.09 27.61 21.94
C TRP A 250 7.58 27.84 22.20
N GLU A 251 8.24 28.72 21.43
CA GLU A 251 9.65 29.07 21.62
C GLU A 251 9.90 29.70 22.99
N ALA A 252 9.00 30.62 23.43
CA ALA A 252 9.08 31.23 24.76
C ALA A 252 8.93 30.19 25.89
N GLU A 253 7.97 29.24 25.76
CA GLU A 253 7.81 28.15 26.73
C GLU A 253 9.04 27.24 26.78
N ARG A 254 9.61 26.89 25.64
CA ARG A 254 10.85 26.08 25.53
C ARG A 254 12.02 26.77 26.20
N ASP A 255 12.21 28.05 25.93
CA ASP A 255 13.36 28.82 26.44
C ASP A 255 13.21 29.10 27.94
N ALA A 256 11.99 29.31 28.43
CA ALA A 256 11.70 29.41 29.86
C ALA A 256 11.99 28.09 30.60
N ALA A 257 11.58 26.95 30.04
CA ALA A 257 11.89 25.63 30.61
C ALA A 257 13.42 25.37 30.63
N LYS A 258 14.12 25.75 29.56
CA LYS A 258 15.57 25.66 29.48
C LYS A 258 16.27 26.54 30.54
N ALA A 259 15.81 27.76 30.73
CA ALA A 259 16.34 28.68 31.75
C ALA A 259 16.08 28.15 33.16
N ALA A 260 14.93 27.53 33.41
CA ALA A 260 14.57 26.90 34.69
C ALA A 260 15.22 25.52 34.92
N GLY A 261 15.97 24.96 33.96
CA GLY A 261 16.57 23.62 34.05
C GLY A 261 15.54 22.48 34.07
N THR A 262 14.32 22.72 33.58
CA THR A 262 13.24 21.73 33.54
C THR A 262 13.14 21.05 32.16
N SER A 263 12.59 19.81 32.13
CA SER A 263 12.36 19.10 30.87
C SER A 263 11.21 19.73 30.09
N PHE A 264 11.37 19.85 28.76
CA PHE A 264 10.36 20.36 27.84
C PHE A 264 10.06 19.33 26.77
N SER A 265 8.86 18.75 26.79
CA SER A 265 8.46 17.65 25.88
C SER A 265 7.40 18.06 24.84
N LYS A 266 6.89 19.30 24.91
CA LYS A 266 5.90 19.80 23.96
C LYS A 266 6.50 19.94 22.57
N ARG A 267 5.90 19.28 21.56
CA ARG A 267 6.35 19.38 20.17
C ARG A 267 6.11 20.79 19.61
N ALA A 268 7.04 21.24 18.76
CA ALA A 268 6.83 22.49 18.03
C ALA A 268 5.57 22.43 17.17
N PRO A 269 4.81 23.54 17.06
CA PRO A 269 3.72 23.59 16.09
C PRO A 269 4.26 23.46 14.67
N ASN A 270 3.55 22.70 13.84
CA ASN A 270 3.90 22.57 12.43
C ASN A 270 3.30 23.72 11.62
N LYS A 271 4.09 24.31 10.73
CA LYS A 271 3.54 25.26 9.76
C LYS A 271 2.42 24.58 8.95
N PRO A 272 1.23 25.19 8.86
CA PRO A 272 0.17 24.67 8.02
C PRO A 272 0.64 24.49 6.57
N GLY A 273 0.51 23.26 6.06
CA GLY A 273 0.86 22.96 4.68
C GLY A 273 -0.17 23.52 3.71
N ASP A 274 0.30 23.95 2.54
CA ASP A 274 -0.57 24.40 1.44
C ASP A 274 -1.51 23.26 1.00
N PRO A 275 -2.84 23.44 1.07
CA PRO A 275 -3.78 22.42 0.63
C PRO A 275 -3.58 22.02 -0.84
N ALA A 276 -3.13 22.92 -1.72
CA ALA A 276 -2.87 22.60 -3.11
C ALA A 276 -1.73 21.58 -3.30
N GLN A 277 -0.79 21.53 -2.37
CA GLN A 277 0.36 20.60 -2.37
C GLN A 277 0.18 19.46 -1.38
N SER A 278 -0.99 19.36 -0.74
CA SER A 278 -1.21 18.38 0.31
C SER A 278 -1.40 16.97 -0.25
N PRO A 279 -0.64 15.97 0.24
CA PRO A 279 -0.88 14.56 -0.10
C PRO A 279 -2.17 14.00 0.53
N GLN A 280 -2.84 14.78 1.40
CA GLN A 280 -4.11 14.41 2.01
C GLN A 280 -5.33 14.80 1.16
N ARG A 281 -5.12 15.54 0.06
CA ARG A 281 -6.21 15.92 -0.82
C ARG A 281 -6.83 14.68 -1.47
N PRO A 282 -8.16 14.52 -1.43
CA PRO A 282 -8.82 13.37 -2.05
C PRO A 282 -8.37 13.18 -3.51
N SER A 283 -8.11 11.94 -3.89
CA SER A 283 -7.70 11.48 -5.24
C SER A 283 -6.33 11.95 -5.73
N THR A 284 -5.63 12.85 -5.05
CA THR A 284 -4.39 13.43 -5.56
C THR A 284 -3.27 12.41 -5.77
N LEU A 285 -3.19 11.39 -4.89
CA LEU A 285 -2.18 10.32 -5.00
C LEU A 285 -2.60 9.25 -6.02
N ASN A 286 -3.90 8.99 -6.16
CA ASN A 286 -4.39 8.18 -7.27
C ASN A 286 -3.97 8.82 -8.61
N ASN A 287 -4.26 10.11 -8.78
CA ASN A 287 -3.92 10.85 -10.00
C ASN A 287 -2.43 10.82 -10.33
N ALA A 288 -1.57 11.00 -9.33
CA ALA A 288 -0.14 11.20 -9.51
C ALA A 288 0.70 9.93 -9.43
N MET A 289 0.29 8.95 -8.61
CA MET A 289 1.15 7.82 -8.22
C MET A 289 0.55 6.44 -8.53
N ILE A 290 -0.73 6.36 -8.91
CA ILE A 290 -1.39 5.12 -9.35
C ILE A 290 -1.75 5.19 -10.83
N HIS A 291 -2.47 6.22 -11.26
CA HIS A 291 -2.93 6.35 -12.64
C HIS A 291 -1.78 6.25 -13.68
N PRO A 292 -0.59 6.84 -13.47
CA PRO A 292 0.51 6.72 -14.44
C PRO A 292 1.10 5.31 -14.57
N LEU A 293 0.73 4.39 -13.65
CA LEU A 293 1.16 3.00 -13.71
C LEU A 293 0.29 2.16 -14.64
N LEU A 294 -0.88 2.68 -15.01
CA LEU A 294 -1.82 2.00 -15.89
C LEU A 294 -1.31 1.98 -17.34
N PRO A 295 -1.45 0.89 -18.05
CA PRO A 295 -2.07 -0.40 -17.69
C PRO A 295 -1.05 -1.51 -17.35
N TYR A 296 0.03 -1.24 -16.61
CA TYR A 296 1.06 -2.24 -16.30
C TYR A 296 0.44 -3.55 -15.79
N ALA A 297 0.90 -4.69 -16.32
CA ALA A 297 0.38 -5.97 -15.88
C ALA A 297 0.93 -6.32 -14.49
N LEU A 298 0.04 -6.64 -13.56
CA LEU A 298 0.35 -6.99 -12.17
C LEU A 298 -0.30 -8.32 -11.78
N ARG A 299 0.31 -9.06 -10.87
CA ARG A 299 -0.37 -10.17 -10.18
C ARG A 299 -1.37 -9.61 -9.17
N GLY A 300 -0.95 -8.63 -8.37
CA GLY A 300 -1.77 -8.04 -7.33
C GLY A 300 -1.12 -6.86 -6.64
N ALA A 301 -1.72 -6.45 -5.53
CA ALA A 301 -1.22 -5.38 -4.67
C ALA A 301 -1.12 -5.85 -3.21
N ILE A 302 -0.09 -5.35 -2.52
CA ILE A 302 0.04 -5.43 -1.06
C ILE A 302 -0.10 -4.02 -0.48
N TRP A 303 -0.90 -3.89 0.59
CA TRP A 303 -1.30 -2.62 1.16
C TRP A 303 -1.01 -2.54 2.66
N TYR A 304 -0.33 -1.48 3.13
CA TYR A 304 -0.14 -1.25 4.55
C TYR A 304 -0.46 0.21 4.89
N GLN A 305 -1.66 0.43 5.40
CA GLN A 305 -2.21 1.74 5.74
C GLN A 305 -3.39 1.54 6.71
N GLY A 306 -3.73 2.56 7.45
CA GLY A 306 -4.88 2.59 8.36
C GLY A 306 -4.66 3.56 9.50
N GLU A 307 -3.42 3.77 9.92
CA GLU A 307 -3.04 4.58 11.06
C GLU A 307 -3.58 6.01 10.95
N SER A 308 -3.52 6.60 9.76
CA SER A 308 -4.02 7.96 9.49
C SER A 308 -5.56 8.06 9.42
N ASN A 309 -6.25 6.91 9.42
CA ASN A 309 -7.71 6.83 9.42
C ASN A 309 -8.29 6.30 10.75
N ALA A 310 -7.46 5.97 11.76
CA ALA A 310 -7.90 5.33 13.01
C ALA A 310 -9.01 6.11 13.74
N GLY A 311 -8.96 7.46 13.71
CA GLY A 311 -10.01 8.31 14.26
C GLY A 311 -11.36 8.27 13.52
N ARG A 312 -11.43 7.56 12.38
CA ARG A 312 -12.64 7.40 11.54
C ARG A 312 -12.80 5.94 11.10
N ALA A 313 -12.58 5.03 12.02
CA ALA A 313 -12.56 3.59 11.78
C ALA A 313 -13.86 3.06 11.12
N ASN A 314 -15.00 3.64 11.45
CA ASN A 314 -16.32 3.26 10.90
C ASN A 314 -16.44 3.50 9.38
N GLU A 315 -15.67 4.43 8.80
CA GLU A 315 -15.66 4.69 7.36
C GLU A 315 -14.72 3.73 6.61
N TYR A 316 -13.76 3.11 7.30
CA TYR A 316 -12.61 2.47 6.68
C TYR A 316 -12.96 1.20 5.89
N ASN A 317 -13.94 0.41 6.33
CA ASN A 317 -14.39 -0.76 5.56
C ASN A 317 -14.90 -0.35 4.16
N LEU A 318 -15.75 0.69 4.10
CA LEU A 318 -16.26 1.20 2.83
C LEU A 318 -15.12 1.78 1.98
N LEU A 319 -14.21 2.55 2.57
CA LEU A 319 -13.07 3.15 1.87
C LEU A 319 -12.12 2.09 1.31
N LEU A 320 -11.75 1.08 2.10
CA LEU A 320 -10.82 0.02 1.65
C LEU A 320 -11.47 -0.86 0.57
N SER A 321 -12.74 -1.23 0.74
CA SER A 321 -13.49 -1.98 -0.27
C SER A 321 -13.58 -1.21 -1.59
N THR A 322 -13.82 0.09 -1.51
CA THR A 322 -13.88 0.97 -2.68
C THR A 322 -12.52 1.14 -3.36
N LEU A 323 -11.45 1.33 -2.60
CA LEU A 323 -10.10 1.41 -3.15
C LEU A 323 -9.74 0.14 -3.95
N ILE A 324 -10.06 -1.03 -3.41
CA ILE A 324 -9.78 -2.32 -4.08
C ILE A 324 -10.56 -2.43 -5.39
N THR A 325 -11.84 -2.13 -5.38
CA THR A 325 -12.69 -2.21 -6.58
C THR A 325 -12.32 -1.13 -7.61
N ASP A 326 -11.98 0.06 -7.16
CA ASP A 326 -11.52 1.17 -8.01
C ASP A 326 -10.21 0.81 -8.73
N TRP A 327 -9.22 0.30 -8.01
CA TRP A 327 -7.95 -0.10 -8.63
C TRP A 327 -8.13 -1.26 -9.62
N ARG A 328 -8.93 -2.28 -9.27
CA ARG A 328 -9.26 -3.37 -10.21
C ARG A 328 -9.87 -2.84 -11.49
N ALA A 329 -10.80 -1.89 -11.39
CA ALA A 329 -11.44 -1.26 -12.54
C ALA A 329 -10.46 -0.43 -13.37
N GLN A 330 -9.63 0.43 -12.73
CA GLN A 330 -8.65 1.27 -13.40
C GLN A 330 -7.59 0.45 -14.14
N PHE A 331 -7.05 -0.61 -13.51
CA PHE A 331 -6.07 -1.49 -14.15
C PHE A 331 -6.71 -2.41 -15.21
N GLY A 332 -8.04 -2.58 -15.21
CA GLY A 332 -8.72 -3.58 -16.04
C GLY A 332 -8.28 -5.00 -15.69
N GLN A 333 -7.90 -5.26 -14.45
CA GLN A 333 -7.35 -6.54 -13.97
C GLN A 333 -8.00 -6.94 -12.65
N ASP A 334 -8.35 -8.21 -12.54
CA ASP A 334 -8.87 -8.80 -11.29
C ASP A 334 -7.70 -9.10 -10.33
N LEU A 335 -7.13 -8.01 -9.78
CA LEU A 335 -5.93 -8.05 -8.93
C LEU A 335 -6.23 -8.75 -7.60
N SER A 336 -5.34 -9.65 -7.17
CA SER A 336 -5.27 -10.07 -5.78
C SER A 336 -4.87 -8.89 -4.89
N PHE A 337 -5.53 -8.73 -3.73
CA PHE A 337 -5.30 -7.58 -2.87
C PHE A 337 -5.13 -8.03 -1.41
N TYR A 338 -3.91 -7.89 -0.90
CA TYR A 338 -3.57 -8.32 0.46
C TYR A 338 -3.15 -7.12 1.30
N TRP A 339 -3.69 -7.01 2.51
CA TRP A 339 -3.33 -5.90 3.40
C TRP A 339 -2.82 -6.36 4.75
N VAL A 340 -2.14 -5.45 5.41
CA VAL A 340 -1.70 -5.61 6.80
C VAL A 340 -2.77 -5.06 7.72
N GLN A 341 -3.29 -5.86 8.64
CA GLN A 341 -4.10 -5.39 9.75
C GLN A 341 -3.20 -4.61 10.72
N LEU A 342 -3.68 -3.47 11.27
CA LEU A 342 -2.85 -2.63 12.12
C LEU A 342 -2.25 -3.38 13.32
N ALA A 343 -0.97 -3.11 13.58
CA ALA A 343 -0.22 -3.63 14.72
C ALA A 343 -0.77 -3.12 16.06
N ASN A 344 -0.31 -3.70 17.17
CA ASN A 344 -0.52 -3.16 18.51
C ASN A 344 0.29 -1.86 18.69
N PHE A 345 -0.38 -0.78 19.17
CA PHE A 345 0.23 0.54 19.34
C PHE A 345 -0.55 1.39 20.34
N GLN A 346 0.11 2.32 21.04
CA GLN A 346 -0.42 3.34 21.95
C GLN A 346 -1.02 2.79 23.27
N ASN A 347 -2.22 3.24 23.59
CA ASN A 347 -2.86 3.01 24.87
C ASN A 347 -3.40 1.59 24.97
N PRO A 348 -2.94 0.78 25.92
CA PRO A 348 -3.46 -0.58 26.10
C PRO A 348 -4.95 -0.61 26.47
N GLU A 349 -5.49 0.48 27.00
CA GLU A 349 -6.91 0.61 27.37
C GLU A 349 -7.77 1.24 26.27
N GLY A 350 -7.15 1.81 25.22
CA GLY A 350 -7.85 2.40 24.08
C GLY A 350 -8.43 1.34 23.15
N THR A 351 -9.44 1.72 22.34
CA THR A 351 -10.14 0.81 21.40
C THR A 351 -10.26 1.36 19.97
N ALA A 352 -9.79 2.57 19.70
CA ALA A 352 -9.90 3.19 18.37
C ALA A 352 -9.26 2.33 17.26
N TRP A 353 -8.11 1.73 17.55
CA TRP A 353 -7.41 0.84 16.62
C TRP A 353 -8.10 -0.53 16.48
N ALA A 354 -8.77 -1.02 17.53
CA ALA A 354 -9.56 -2.23 17.47
C ALA A 354 -10.72 -2.09 16.47
N PHE A 355 -11.43 -0.95 16.48
CA PHE A 355 -12.47 -0.65 15.48
C PHE A 355 -11.93 -0.56 14.06
N LEU A 356 -10.72 -0.01 13.88
CA LEU A 356 -10.11 0.01 12.55
C LEU A 356 -9.73 -1.39 12.07
N ARG A 357 -9.16 -2.24 12.93
CA ARG A 357 -8.86 -3.64 12.61
C ARG A 357 -10.13 -4.41 12.24
N GLU A 358 -11.24 -4.17 12.94
CA GLU A 358 -12.54 -4.75 12.58
C GLU A 358 -12.97 -4.31 11.18
N SER A 359 -12.85 -3.02 10.86
CA SER A 359 -13.17 -2.49 9.53
C SER A 359 -12.29 -3.11 8.44
N GLN A 360 -11.01 -3.30 8.71
CA GLN A 360 -10.10 -4.05 7.83
C GLN A 360 -10.58 -5.49 7.64
N THR A 361 -10.94 -6.19 8.72
CA THR A 361 -11.41 -7.58 8.66
C THR A 361 -12.72 -7.72 7.90
N LYS A 362 -13.66 -6.79 8.05
CA LYS A 362 -14.94 -6.78 7.29
C LYS A 362 -14.73 -6.70 5.78
N THR A 363 -13.62 -6.14 5.32
CA THR A 363 -13.28 -6.06 3.88
C THR A 363 -12.94 -7.42 3.27
N LEU A 364 -12.68 -8.46 4.07
CA LEU A 364 -12.46 -9.84 3.58
C LEU A 364 -13.69 -10.44 2.87
N SER A 365 -14.86 -9.80 2.92
CA SER A 365 -16.03 -10.16 2.12
C SER A 365 -15.80 -10.01 0.61
N LEU A 366 -14.81 -9.22 0.19
CA LEU A 366 -14.45 -9.11 -1.23
C LEU A 366 -13.63 -10.34 -1.68
N PRO A 367 -13.86 -10.86 -2.89
CA PRO A 367 -13.10 -11.97 -3.44
C PRO A 367 -11.63 -11.56 -3.70
N LYS A 368 -10.74 -12.56 -3.74
CA LYS A 368 -9.30 -12.39 -3.97
C LYS A 368 -8.64 -11.39 -3.03
N THR A 369 -9.06 -11.39 -1.78
CA THR A 369 -8.50 -10.54 -0.72
C THR A 369 -7.95 -11.38 0.42
N GLY A 370 -7.09 -10.78 1.26
CA GLY A 370 -6.56 -11.41 2.47
C GLY A 370 -5.89 -10.40 3.38
N GLN A 371 -5.81 -10.72 4.67
CA GLN A 371 -5.13 -9.85 5.64
C GLN A 371 -4.04 -10.59 6.41
N ALA A 372 -2.93 -9.91 6.62
CA ALA A 372 -1.86 -10.32 7.54
C ALA A 372 -2.11 -9.69 8.91
N VAL A 373 -2.44 -10.49 9.90
CA VAL A 373 -2.61 -10.05 11.30
C VAL A 373 -1.25 -9.92 11.95
N ILE A 374 -0.98 -8.78 12.60
CA ILE A 374 0.33 -8.46 13.18
C ILE A 374 0.25 -7.84 14.58
N ILE A 375 -0.78 -8.14 15.33
CA ILE A 375 -0.99 -7.62 16.70
C ILE A 375 0.05 -8.10 17.72
N ASP A 376 0.85 -9.10 17.37
CA ASP A 376 1.91 -9.72 18.18
C ASP A 376 3.31 -9.14 17.93
N ILE A 377 3.51 -8.38 16.87
CA ILE A 377 4.82 -7.89 16.42
C ILE A 377 4.92 -6.37 16.29
N GLY A 378 3.96 -5.63 16.85
CA GLY A 378 4.01 -4.18 16.95
C GLY A 378 4.91 -3.68 18.11
N ASP A 379 4.95 -2.38 18.28
CA ASP A 379 5.58 -1.70 19.42
C ASP A 379 4.60 -0.67 20.00
N ARG A 380 4.28 -0.79 21.28
CA ARG A 380 3.36 0.15 21.96
C ARG A 380 3.82 1.60 21.93
N ARG A 381 5.11 1.85 21.80
CA ARG A 381 5.73 3.19 21.86
C ARG A 381 6.15 3.72 20.49
N ASP A 382 6.20 2.85 19.47
CA ASP A 382 6.59 3.23 18.11
C ASP A 382 5.54 2.74 17.10
N ILE A 383 4.93 3.68 16.40
CA ILE A 383 3.95 3.41 15.32
C ILE A 383 4.58 2.65 14.14
N HIS A 384 5.92 2.62 14.08
CA HIS A 384 6.70 1.96 13.03
C HIS A 384 7.44 0.74 13.59
N PRO A 385 6.76 -0.40 13.86
CA PRO A 385 7.43 -1.58 14.37
C PRO A 385 8.51 -2.05 13.39
N ARG A 386 9.68 -2.36 13.92
CA ARG A 386 10.87 -2.71 13.12
C ARG A 386 10.88 -4.14 12.59
N ASN A 387 9.98 -5.00 13.10
CA ASN A 387 9.78 -6.35 12.57
C ASN A 387 8.96 -6.31 11.28
N LYS A 388 9.59 -5.91 10.16
CA LYS A 388 8.95 -5.94 8.84
C LYS A 388 9.07 -7.28 8.14
N LYS A 389 9.98 -8.13 8.63
CA LYS A 389 10.23 -9.46 8.08
C LYS A 389 9.00 -10.36 8.20
N ASP A 390 8.45 -10.49 9.40
CA ASP A 390 7.25 -11.31 9.59
C ASP A 390 6.02 -10.70 8.92
N VAL A 391 5.94 -9.36 8.80
CA VAL A 391 4.88 -8.70 8.02
C VAL A 391 4.92 -9.15 6.55
N GLY A 392 6.08 -9.04 5.89
CA GLY A 392 6.26 -9.46 4.49
C GLY A 392 5.99 -10.95 4.31
N ARG A 393 6.50 -11.79 5.22
CA ARG A 393 6.28 -13.25 5.19
C ARG A 393 4.81 -13.63 5.34
N ARG A 394 4.05 -12.99 6.25
CA ARG A 394 2.60 -13.23 6.41
C ARG A 394 1.81 -12.82 5.16
N LEU A 395 2.17 -11.71 4.51
CA LEU A 395 1.59 -11.34 3.21
C LEU A 395 1.95 -12.35 2.11
N ALA A 396 3.20 -12.82 2.07
CA ALA A 396 3.63 -13.82 1.09
C ALA A 396 2.89 -15.16 1.24
N ARG A 397 2.59 -15.59 2.48
CA ARG A 397 1.77 -16.79 2.73
C ARG A 397 0.38 -16.69 2.09
N LEU A 398 -0.24 -15.50 2.14
CA LEU A 398 -1.53 -15.27 1.48
C LEU A 398 -1.42 -15.48 -0.04
N ALA A 399 -0.42 -14.88 -0.66
CA ALA A 399 -0.19 -15.03 -2.10
C ALA A 399 0.16 -16.47 -2.48
N LEU A 400 1.08 -17.12 -1.76
CA LEU A 400 1.50 -18.49 -2.00
C LEU A 400 0.33 -19.46 -1.99
N LYS A 401 -0.58 -19.33 -1.00
CA LYS A 401 -1.79 -20.17 -0.94
C LYS A 401 -2.80 -19.83 -2.03
N ARG A 402 -3.13 -18.54 -2.17
CA ARG A 402 -4.33 -18.11 -2.91
C ARG A 402 -4.07 -17.88 -4.39
N ASP A 403 -2.86 -17.44 -4.78
CA ASP A 403 -2.49 -17.19 -6.17
C ASP A 403 -1.64 -18.31 -6.77
N TYR A 404 -0.88 -19.02 -5.94
CA TYR A 404 0.09 -20.02 -6.44
C TYR A 404 -0.22 -21.45 -5.99
N GLY A 405 -1.30 -21.66 -5.22
CA GLY A 405 -1.84 -22.99 -4.91
C GLY A 405 -1.01 -23.83 -3.92
N PHE A 406 -0.12 -23.20 -3.15
CA PHE A 406 0.63 -23.92 -2.12
C PHE A 406 -0.30 -24.40 -1.00
N ASP A 407 -0.11 -25.66 -0.56
CA ASP A 407 -0.83 -26.20 0.58
C ASP A 407 -0.19 -25.77 1.90
N ILE A 408 -0.43 -24.50 2.25
CA ILE A 408 0.06 -23.88 3.49
C ILE A 408 -1.07 -23.15 4.22
N ILE A 409 -0.92 -22.94 5.51
CA ILE A 409 -1.84 -22.12 6.29
C ILE A 409 -1.46 -20.65 6.15
N ASP A 410 -2.41 -19.83 5.75
CA ASP A 410 -2.20 -18.43 5.40
C ASP A 410 -2.75 -17.43 6.42
N SER A 411 -3.51 -17.90 7.43
CA SER A 411 -4.08 -17.03 8.47
C SER A 411 -4.10 -17.74 9.83
N GLY A 412 -4.11 -16.96 10.90
CA GLY A 412 -4.39 -17.47 12.25
C GLY A 412 -5.86 -17.80 12.46
N PRO A 413 -6.26 -18.20 13.68
CA PRO A 413 -7.65 -18.50 14.01
C PRO A 413 -8.59 -17.33 13.75
N VAL A 414 -9.72 -17.59 13.09
CA VAL A 414 -10.79 -16.62 12.83
C VAL A 414 -12.03 -17.09 13.58
N MET A 415 -12.60 -16.23 14.44
CA MET A 415 -13.83 -16.55 15.15
C MET A 415 -14.96 -16.89 14.15
N GLU A 416 -15.57 -18.04 14.35
CA GLU A 416 -16.76 -18.47 13.63
C GLU A 416 -18.04 -18.10 14.42
N LYS A 417 -18.03 -18.43 15.72
CA LYS A 417 -19.18 -18.22 16.60
C LYS A 417 -18.72 -18.00 18.04
N ALA A 418 -19.46 -17.18 18.76
CA ALA A 418 -19.35 -17.02 20.21
C ALA A 418 -20.73 -17.24 20.81
N GLU A 419 -20.89 -18.22 21.67
CA GLU A 419 -22.16 -18.59 22.31
C GLU A 419 -22.02 -18.60 23.83
N ARG A 420 -23.07 -18.17 24.51
CA ARG A 420 -23.13 -18.27 25.96
C ARG A 420 -23.07 -19.75 26.38
N ASP A 421 -22.20 -20.07 27.34
CA ASP A 421 -22.01 -21.40 27.89
C ASP A 421 -21.96 -21.29 29.42
N GLY A 422 -23.13 -21.48 30.07
CA GLY A 422 -23.31 -21.26 31.50
C GLY A 422 -22.97 -19.82 31.93
N ALA A 423 -22.00 -19.68 32.83
CA ALA A 423 -21.47 -18.42 33.32
C ALA A 423 -20.33 -17.87 32.43
N GLY A 424 -20.18 -18.35 31.20
CA GLY A 424 -19.14 -17.94 30.29
C GLY A 424 -19.57 -17.88 28.84
N PHE A 425 -18.58 -17.83 27.95
CA PHE A 425 -18.73 -17.96 26.50
C PHE A 425 -17.88 -19.09 25.95
N ARG A 426 -18.43 -19.85 25.01
CA ARG A 426 -17.70 -20.79 24.17
C ARG A 426 -17.49 -20.16 22.80
N VAL A 427 -16.22 -20.03 22.40
CA VAL A 427 -15.82 -19.44 21.13
C VAL A 427 -15.29 -20.54 20.22
N SER A 428 -15.92 -20.71 19.06
CA SER A 428 -15.45 -21.59 18.00
C SER A 428 -14.77 -20.80 16.90
N PHE A 429 -13.87 -21.47 16.17
CA PHE A 429 -13.09 -20.86 15.09
C PHE A 429 -13.39 -21.59 13.77
N VAL A 430 -13.41 -20.80 12.68
CA VAL A 430 -13.44 -21.36 11.33
C VAL A 430 -12.33 -22.39 11.27
N LYS A 431 -12.59 -23.55 10.66
CA LYS A 431 -11.63 -24.65 10.52
C LYS A 431 -10.34 -24.13 9.89
N SER A 432 -9.51 -23.47 10.70
CA SER A 432 -8.11 -23.24 10.38
C SER A 432 -7.48 -24.62 10.36
N ALA A 433 -6.70 -24.92 9.36
CA ALA A 433 -6.20 -26.26 9.12
C ALA A 433 -5.22 -26.76 10.21
N SER A 434 -4.93 -25.98 11.25
CA SER A 434 -4.07 -26.40 12.37
C SER A 434 -4.72 -26.15 13.73
N ALA A 435 -4.23 -26.87 14.75
CA ALA A 435 -4.69 -26.73 16.12
C ALA A 435 -4.37 -25.36 16.71
N LEU A 436 -5.15 -24.96 17.72
CA LEU A 436 -4.89 -23.78 18.52
C LEU A 436 -3.57 -23.92 19.31
N ASN A 437 -2.89 -22.82 19.53
CA ASN A 437 -1.61 -22.74 20.22
C ASN A 437 -1.54 -21.53 21.15
N VAL A 438 -0.91 -21.70 22.31
CA VAL A 438 -0.70 -20.67 23.32
C VAL A 438 0.80 -20.58 23.63
N PRO A 439 1.56 -19.77 22.86
CA PRO A 439 3.02 -19.75 22.95
C PRO A 439 3.57 -19.33 24.32
N LEU A 440 2.83 -18.53 25.06
CA LEU A 440 3.23 -17.98 26.37
C LEU A 440 2.71 -18.79 27.55
N ASN A 441 2.15 -19.98 27.32
CA ASN A 441 1.47 -20.84 28.32
C ASN A 441 0.31 -20.14 29.06
N GLU A 442 -0.12 -18.96 28.59
CA GLU A 442 -1.23 -18.21 29.13
C GLU A 442 -2.14 -17.70 28.00
N LEU A 443 -3.37 -18.17 27.98
CA LEU A 443 -4.37 -17.76 27.01
C LEU A 443 -4.99 -16.43 27.46
N SER A 444 -4.35 -15.33 27.12
CA SER A 444 -4.71 -13.98 27.53
C SER A 444 -5.38 -13.17 26.41
N GLY A 445 -5.86 -11.98 26.75
CA GLY A 445 -6.46 -11.03 25.82
C GLY A 445 -7.98 -11.17 25.67
N PHE A 446 -8.64 -12.01 26.49
CA PHE A 446 -10.09 -12.14 26.53
C PHE A 446 -10.71 -11.21 27.57
N GLU A 447 -11.90 -10.69 27.28
CA GLU A 447 -12.69 -9.85 28.14
C GLU A 447 -14.16 -10.25 28.02
N LEU A 448 -14.88 -10.19 29.15
CA LEU A 448 -16.32 -10.38 29.21
C LEU A 448 -17.01 -9.11 29.74
N ALA A 449 -18.23 -8.85 29.30
CA ALA A 449 -19.11 -7.84 29.87
C ALA A 449 -20.50 -8.42 30.09
N GLY A 450 -21.18 -7.97 31.15
CA GLY A 450 -22.60 -8.16 31.38
C GLY A 450 -23.46 -7.13 30.63
N GLU A 451 -24.73 -7.03 31.02
CA GLU A 451 -25.68 -6.04 30.50
C GLU A 451 -25.26 -4.58 30.80
N ASP A 452 -24.37 -4.37 31.77
CA ASP A 452 -23.75 -3.10 32.10
C ASP A 452 -22.76 -2.61 31.04
N LYS A 453 -22.38 -3.47 30.08
CA LYS A 453 -21.41 -3.21 29.00
C LYS A 453 -20.00 -2.87 29.47
N VAL A 454 -19.67 -3.17 30.72
CA VAL A 454 -18.34 -2.94 31.30
C VAL A 454 -17.47 -4.18 31.11
N PHE A 455 -16.48 -4.10 30.20
CA PHE A 455 -15.59 -5.21 29.92
C PHE A 455 -14.56 -5.40 31.05
N LYS A 456 -14.47 -6.63 31.54
CA LYS A 456 -13.52 -7.08 32.56
C LYS A 456 -12.63 -8.18 31.99
N PRO A 457 -11.35 -8.27 32.41
CA PRO A 457 -10.49 -9.37 32.06
C PRO A 457 -11.15 -10.73 32.36
N ALA A 458 -10.93 -11.69 31.49
CA ALA A 458 -11.51 -13.01 31.61
C ALA A 458 -10.44 -14.08 31.44
N SER A 459 -10.59 -15.17 32.19
CA SER A 459 -9.80 -16.39 32.01
C SER A 459 -10.31 -17.18 30.81
N ALA A 460 -9.40 -17.84 30.09
CA ALA A 460 -9.75 -18.62 28.94
C ALA A 460 -8.99 -19.95 28.93
N VAL A 461 -9.64 -21.00 28.47
CA VAL A 461 -9.04 -22.35 28.34
C VAL A 461 -9.43 -22.96 26.99
N ILE A 462 -8.53 -23.74 26.39
CA ILE A 462 -8.85 -24.52 25.20
C ILE A 462 -9.48 -25.83 25.61
N GLU A 463 -10.67 -26.10 25.10
CA GLU A 463 -11.39 -27.38 25.30
C GLU A 463 -11.80 -27.96 23.95
N LYS A 464 -12.08 -29.26 23.95
CA LYS A 464 -12.71 -29.91 22.79
C LYS A 464 -14.23 -29.95 22.98
N ASP A 465 -14.96 -29.55 21.96
CA ASP A 465 -16.41 -29.75 21.93
C ASP A 465 -16.79 -31.24 21.72
N ALA A 466 -18.08 -31.53 21.71
CA ALA A 466 -18.59 -32.89 21.53
C ALA A 466 -18.16 -33.55 20.19
N SER A 467 -17.78 -32.75 19.19
CA SER A 467 -17.26 -33.23 17.90
C SER A 467 -15.74 -33.44 17.91
N GLY A 468 -15.05 -33.11 19.00
CA GLY A 468 -13.60 -33.11 19.12
C GLY A 468 -12.90 -31.90 18.55
N LYS A 469 -13.65 -30.84 18.12
CA LYS A 469 -13.11 -29.56 17.63
C LYS A 469 -12.65 -28.71 18.81
N GLU A 470 -11.46 -28.12 18.70
CA GLU A 470 -10.94 -27.20 19.71
C GLU A 470 -11.75 -25.88 19.69
N THR A 471 -12.16 -25.47 20.89
CA THR A 471 -12.88 -24.22 21.18
C THR A 471 -12.20 -23.52 22.34
N VAL A 472 -12.49 -22.24 22.55
CA VAL A 472 -12.03 -21.50 23.73
C VAL A 472 -13.22 -21.22 24.64
N VAL A 473 -13.14 -21.69 25.90
CA VAL A 473 -14.11 -21.37 26.95
C VAL A 473 -13.58 -20.18 27.74
N VAL A 474 -14.39 -19.14 27.84
CA VAL A 474 -14.04 -17.85 28.47
C VAL A 474 -14.95 -17.62 29.67
N THR A 475 -14.36 -17.40 30.85
CA THR A 475 -15.09 -17.17 32.10
C THR A 475 -14.49 -16.02 32.91
N SER A 476 -15.29 -15.36 33.74
CA SER A 476 -14.83 -14.34 34.70
C SER A 476 -15.66 -14.37 35.97
N ALA A 477 -15.01 -14.43 37.12
CA ALA A 477 -15.70 -14.33 38.41
C ALA A 477 -16.36 -12.95 38.62
N GLU A 478 -15.83 -11.92 37.96
CA GLU A 478 -16.37 -10.55 38.01
C GLU A 478 -17.60 -10.36 37.11
N VAL A 479 -17.86 -11.30 36.18
CA VAL A 479 -18.97 -11.23 35.21
C VAL A 479 -19.70 -12.59 35.18
N PRO A 480 -20.48 -12.91 36.22
CA PRO A 480 -21.15 -14.21 36.33
C PRO A 480 -22.27 -14.42 35.28
N GLU A 481 -22.80 -13.31 34.75
CA GLU A 481 -23.81 -13.34 33.69
C GLU A 481 -23.31 -12.56 32.46
N PRO A 482 -22.41 -13.13 31.65
CA PRO A 482 -21.85 -12.42 30.52
C PRO A 482 -22.86 -12.28 29.38
N ALA A 483 -22.92 -11.06 28.78
CA ALA A 483 -23.69 -10.72 27.60
C ALA A 483 -22.81 -10.62 26.35
N ALA A 484 -21.50 -10.37 26.52
CA ALA A 484 -20.56 -10.25 25.41
C ALA A 484 -19.15 -10.74 25.74
N VAL A 485 -18.43 -11.18 24.71
CA VAL A 485 -17.01 -11.56 24.75
C VAL A 485 -16.21 -10.80 23.71
N ARG A 486 -15.00 -10.38 24.08
CA ARG A 486 -14.01 -9.75 23.19
C ARG A 486 -12.66 -10.47 23.30
N TYR A 487 -11.91 -10.46 22.19
CA TYR A 487 -10.53 -10.92 22.17
C TYR A 487 -9.62 -9.92 21.50
N ALA A 488 -8.52 -9.54 22.16
CA ALA A 488 -7.52 -8.59 21.66
C ALA A 488 -8.15 -7.26 21.20
N TRP A 489 -9.21 -6.82 21.88
CA TRP A 489 -10.04 -5.67 21.49
C TRP A 489 -9.56 -4.37 22.15
N ARG A 490 -8.26 -4.08 21.99
CA ARG A 490 -7.58 -2.89 22.51
C ARG A 490 -6.66 -2.29 21.45
N ASP A 491 -6.21 -1.05 21.63
CA ASP A 491 -5.24 -0.41 20.74
C ASP A 491 -3.91 -1.17 20.75
N ALA A 492 -3.44 -1.54 21.93
CA ALA A 492 -2.22 -2.33 22.12
C ALA A 492 -2.53 -3.64 22.88
N PRO A 493 -3.24 -4.59 22.24
CA PRO A 493 -3.59 -5.84 22.89
C PRO A 493 -2.39 -6.75 23.14
N VAL A 494 -2.56 -7.70 24.05
CA VAL A 494 -1.70 -8.88 24.14
C VAL A 494 -2.31 -9.98 23.28
N ALA A 495 -1.53 -10.53 22.36
CA ALA A 495 -1.94 -11.67 21.54
C ALA A 495 -1.63 -12.98 22.29
N GLY A 496 -2.65 -13.62 22.87
CA GLY A 496 -2.48 -14.89 23.61
C GLY A 496 -2.86 -16.14 22.81
N LEU A 497 -3.60 -16.01 21.70
CA LEU A 497 -4.09 -17.11 20.90
C LEU A 497 -3.47 -17.12 19.51
N PHE A 498 -2.95 -18.28 19.11
CA PHE A 498 -2.29 -18.53 17.83
C PHE A 498 -2.75 -19.86 17.23
N ASN A 499 -2.30 -20.15 16.04
CA ASN A 499 -2.27 -21.51 15.51
C ASN A 499 -0.85 -22.11 15.62
N LYS A 500 -0.69 -23.38 15.23
CA LYS A 500 0.62 -24.07 15.26
C LYS A 500 1.67 -23.44 14.35
N GLU A 501 1.26 -22.74 13.31
CA GLU A 501 2.15 -22.02 12.41
C GLU A 501 2.65 -20.69 13.00
N GLY A 502 2.23 -20.33 14.21
CA GLY A 502 2.60 -19.09 14.88
C GLY A 502 1.90 -17.87 14.33
N LEU A 503 0.74 -18.04 13.68
CA LEU A 503 -0.07 -16.91 13.21
C LEU A 503 -1.09 -16.54 14.29
N PRO A 504 -1.17 -15.26 14.71
CA PRO A 504 -2.06 -14.83 15.77
C PRO A 504 -3.52 -14.85 15.32
N ALA A 505 -4.42 -15.13 16.26
CA ALA A 505 -5.86 -15.04 16.01
C ALA A 505 -6.28 -13.62 15.68
N VAL A 506 -7.26 -13.51 14.79
CA VAL A 506 -7.87 -12.22 14.41
C VAL A 506 -8.60 -11.65 15.63
N PRO A 507 -8.37 -10.39 16.02
CA PRO A 507 -9.17 -9.72 17.04
C PRO A 507 -10.66 -9.73 16.70
N PHE A 508 -11.50 -9.95 17.68
CA PHE A 508 -12.95 -10.01 17.49
C PHE A 508 -13.73 -9.48 18.69
N ARG A 509 -15.02 -9.23 18.47
CA ARG A 509 -16.05 -9.01 19.48
C ARG A 509 -17.35 -9.71 19.08
N SER A 510 -18.15 -10.09 20.07
CA SER A 510 -19.50 -10.61 19.86
C SER A 510 -20.59 -9.55 19.97
N ASP A 511 -20.26 -8.39 20.48
CA ASP A 511 -21.18 -7.25 20.69
C ASP A 511 -21.25 -6.32 19.48
N THR A 512 -22.21 -5.39 19.51
CA THR A 512 -22.41 -4.32 18.51
C THR A 512 -22.33 -2.91 19.12
N TRP A 513 -21.97 -2.79 20.38
CA TRP A 513 -21.91 -1.55 21.17
C TRP A 513 -20.48 -1.06 21.43
#